data_27565d8144429eadf718d86062bb39da
#
_entry.id   27565d8144429eadf718d86062bb39da
#
_cell.length_a   1.000
_cell.length_b   1.000
_cell.length_c   1.000
_cell.angle_alpha   90.00
_cell.angle_beta   90.00
_cell.angle_gamma   90.00
#
_symmetry.space_group_name_H-M   'P 1'
#
loop_
_entity.id
_entity.type
_entity.pdbx_description
1 polymer ?
#
loop_
_entity_poly.entity_id
_entity_poly.type
_entity_poly.pdbx_seq_one_letter_code
_entity_poly.pdbx_strand_id
1 'polypeptide(L)'
;MTEANRLTIGFVPGVTLTKWRRIWAERYPRHRLEVVEIEQTAVQSALDQGRLDMCFARLPLDRDRLQVIPLYSEVPVVVVRKDHPIAAYDEISLTDLVDESAIDADDPHAVDLVAGGAGVLLVPQSIARSHSRRDLVYRPISDGTPTQVGLAWLGSNPSELIEEFIGVVRGRTVNSSRSRPKPDQPAKAEPTKPQPTRRPGPKRRQRRRP
;
A
#
# COMPACT_ATOMS: atom_id res chain seq x y z
N MET A 1 21.47 5.99 -19.73
CA MET A 1 21.07 6.06 -18.30
C MET A 1 20.38 4.73 -18.02
N THR A 2 20.96 3.92 -17.16
CA THR A 2 20.63 2.50 -16.97
C THR A 2 19.25 2.36 -16.32
N GLU A 3 18.40 1.46 -16.81
CA GLU A 3 17.07 1.10 -16.28
C GLU A 3 17.10 0.75 -14.78
N ALA A 4 18.24 0.28 -14.29
CA ALA A 4 18.46 -0.09 -12.89
C ALA A 4 18.27 1.04 -11.86
N ASN A 5 18.08 2.29 -12.28
CA ASN A 5 17.97 3.43 -11.35
C ASN A 5 16.59 4.12 -11.38
N ARG A 6 15.59 3.47 -11.97
CA ARG A 6 14.23 3.98 -12.11
C ARG A 6 13.23 2.99 -11.55
N LEU A 7 12.23 3.49 -10.84
CA LEU A 7 11.05 2.75 -10.41
C LEU A 7 9.79 3.43 -10.99
N THR A 8 9.00 2.68 -11.75
CA THR A 8 7.76 3.17 -12.35
C THR A 8 6.56 2.64 -11.60
N ILE A 9 5.78 3.54 -10.99
CA ILE A 9 4.62 3.19 -10.17
C ILE A 9 3.35 3.70 -10.82
N GLY A 10 2.41 2.78 -11.09
CA GLY A 10 1.06 3.11 -11.47
C GLY A 10 0.17 3.44 -10.27
N PHE A 11 -0.86 4.22 -10.48
CA PHE A 11 -1.94 4.40 -9.52
C PHE A 11 -3.27 4.64 -10.25
N VAL A 12 -4.35 4.12 -9.69
CA VAL A 12 -5.68 4.29 -10.26
C VAL A 12 -6.33 5.60 -9.80
N PRO A 13 -7.28 6.15 -10.56
CA PRO A 13 -7.98 7.40 -10.22
C PRO A 13 -8.46 7.44 -8.77
N GLY A 14 -8.31 8.59 -8.12
CA GLY A 14 -8.68 8.80 -6.71
C GLY A 14 -7.61 8.39 -5.68
N VAL A 15 -6.63 7.56 -6.03
CA VAL A 15 -5.52 7.22 -5.14
C VAL A 15 -4.47 8.32 -5.13
N THR A 16 -4.00 8.71 -3.94
CA THR A 16 -3.02 9.81 -3.78
C THR A 16 -1.68 9.29 -3.28
N LEU A 17 -0.60 9.59 -4.02
CA LEU A 17 0.77 9.14 -3.73
C LEU A 17 1.69 10.19 -3.10
N THR A 18 1.18 11.39 -2.80
CA THR A 18 1.99 12.55 -2.35
C THR A 18 2.91 12.23 -1.18
N LYS A 19 2.38 11.52 -0.16
CA LYS A 19 3.16 11.12 1.02
C LYS A 19 4.35 10.24 0.65
N TRP A 20 4.13 9.18 -0.12
CA TRP A 20 5.16 8.20 -0.47
C TRP A 20 6.18 8.77 -1.45
N ARG A 21 5.76 9.60 -2.40
CA ARG A 21 6.66 10.33 -3.32
C ARG A 21 7.63 11.22 -2.54
N ARG A 22 7.14 11.97 -1.55
CA ARG A 22 7.98 12.83 -0.71
C ARG A 22 9.00 11.99 0.06
N ILE A 23 8.56 10.92 0.74
CA ILE A 23 9.46 10.06 1.52
C ILE A 23 10.49 9.38 0.61
N TRP A 24 10.10 8.97 -0.60
CA TRP A 24 11.03 8.40 -1.57
C TRP A 24 12.10 9.40 -1.98
N ALA A 25 11.72 10.60 -2.37
CA ALA A 25 12.67 11.65 -2.78
C ALA A 25 13.68 12.02 -1.67
N GLU A 26 13.22 12.01 -0.42
CA GLU A 26 14.08 12.27 0.75
C GLU A 26 15.08 11.12 1.01
N ARG A 27 14.66 9.86 0.85
CA ARG A 27 15.47 8.68 1.21
C ARG A 27 16.33 8.17 0.07
N TYR A 28 15.83 8.26 -1.15
CA TYR A 28 16.43 7.68 -2.35
C TYR A 28 16.65 8.72 -3.45
N PRO A 29 17.38 9.83 -3.19
CA PRO A 29 17.51 10.95 -4.13
C PRO A 29 18.22 10.58 -5.44
N ARG A 30 18.93 9.42 -5.47
CA ARG A 30 19.61 8.91 -6.65
C ARG A 30 18.74 7.99 -7.52
N HIS A 31 17.55 7.59 -7.02
CA HIS A 31 16.65 6.69 -7.72
C HIS A 31 15.41 7.44 -8.16
N ARG A 32 15.23 7.51 -9.48
CA ARG A 32 14.09 8.21 -10.07
C ARG A 32 12.80 7.44 -9.82
N LEU A 33 11.79 8.11 -9.26
CA LEU A 33 10.43 7.60 -9.14
C LEU A 33 9.58 8.23 -10.24
N GLU A 34 9.11 7.42 -11.17
CA GLU A 34 8.10 7.81 -12.14
C GLU A 34 6.73 7.36 -11.65
N VAL A 35 5.73 8.23 -11.79
CA VAL A 35 4.38 7.97 -11.32
C VAL A 35 3.42 8.20 -12.46
N VAL A 36 2.59 7.21 -12.78
CA VAL A 36 1.68 7.20 -13.94
C VAL A 36 0.28 6.85 -13.48
N GLU A 37 -0.68 7.70 -13.81
CA GLU A 37 -2.09 7.38 -13.62
C GLU A 37 -2.53 6.38 -14.68
N ILE A 38 -3.30 5.37 -14.28
CA ILE A 38 -3.75 4.28 -15.16
C ILE A 38 -5.16 3.84 -14.77
N GLU A 39 -5.97 3.51 -15.75
CA GLU A 39 -7.31 2.96 -15.52
C GLU A 39 -7.25 1.61 -14.80
N GLN A 40 -8.22 1.36 -13.91
CA GLN A 40 -8.28 0.11 -13.13
C GLN A 40 -8.26 -1.14 -14.01
N THR A 41 -8.96 -1.11 -15.15
CA THR A 41 -9.04 -2.21 -16.11
C THR A 41 -7.71 -2.51 -16.80
N ALA A 42 -6.82 -1.53 -16.90
CA ALA A 42 -5.52 -1.66 -17.56
C ALA A 42 -4.39 -2.11 -16.60
N VAL A 43 -4.63 -2.15 -15.29
CA VAL A 43 -3.60 -2.45 -14.27
C VAL A 43 -2.93 -3.79 -14.51
N GLN A 44 -3.73 -4.86 -14.66
CA GLN A 44 -3.20 -6.22 -14.85
C GLN A 44 -2.26 -6.30 -16.05
N SER A 45 -2.72 -5.81 -17.19
CA SER A 45 -1.94 -5.86 -18.43
C SER A 45 -0.68 -4.99 -18.37
N ALA A 46 -0.72 -3.85 -17.66
CA ALA A 46 0.43 -2.97 -17.52
C ALA A 46 1.54 -3.59 -16.65
N LEU A 47 1.17 -4.30 -15.59
CA LEU A 47 2.11 -5.05 -14.76
C LEU A 47 2.68 -6.25 -15.52
N ASP A 48 1.84 -7.03 -16.21
CA ASP A 48 2.25 -8.21 -16.96
C ASP A 48 3.23 -7.90 -18.11
N GLN A 49 3.07 -6.74 -18.73
CA GLN A 49 3.94 -6.26 -19.82
C GLN A 49 5.20 -5.53 -19.31
N GLY A 50 5.38 -5.39 -17.99
CA GLY A 50 6.51 -4.66 -17.40
C GLY A 50 6.49 -3.16 -17.70
N ARG A 51 5.34 -2.58 -18.07
CA ARG A 51 5.19 -1.13 -18.24
C ARG A 51 5.18 -0.40 -16.89
N LEU A 52 4.81 -1.11 -15.84
CA LEU A 52 4.85 -0.67 -14.44
C LEU A 52 5.62 -1.69 -13.61
N ASP A 53 6.43 -1.23 -12.69
CA ASP A 53 7.06 -2.08 -11.68
C ASP A 53 6.08 -2.44 -10.58
N MET A 54 5.26 -1.48 -10.16
CA MET A 54 4.23 -1.62 -9.12
C MET A 54 3.00 -0.78 -9.47
N CYS A 55 1.86 -1.12 -8.87
CA CYS A 55 0.64 -0.33 -9.03
C CYS A 55 -0.18 -0.26 -7.74
N PHE A 56 -0.64 0.93 -7.37
CA PHE A 56 -1.70 1.11 -6.39
C PHE A 56 -3.04 0.93 -7.10
N ALA A 57 -3.74 -0.14 -6.76
CA ALA A 57 -4.96 -0.55 -7.46
C ALA A 57 -6.04 -1.02 -6.48
N ARG A 58 -7.30 -0.99 -6.93
CA ARG A 58 -8.41 -1.58 -6.20
C ARG A 58 -8.43 -3.09 -6.36
N LEU A 59 -8.75 -3.78 -5.28
CA LEU A 59 -8.89 -5.24 -5.27
C LEU A 59 -10.35 -5.63 -5.52
N PRO A 60 -10.60 -6.82 -6.12
CA PRO A 60 -9.63 -7.89 -6.41
C PRO A 60 -8.82 -7.65 -7.70
N LEU A 61 -7.62 -8.23 -7.74
CA LEU A 61 -6.79 -8.43 -8.92
C LEU A 61 -6.50 -9.92 -9.07
N ASP A 62 -6.21 -10.37 -10.29
CA ASP A 62 -5.71 -11.73 -10.50
C ASP A 62 -4.33 -11.88 -9.84
N ARG A 63 -4.23 -12.85 -8.91
CA ARG A 63 -3.06 -13.04 -8.05
C ARG A 63 -2.11 -14.12 -8.51
N ASP A 64 -2.37 -14.80 -9.60
CA ASP A 64 -1.55 -15.97 -10.03
C ASP A 64 -0.06 -15.62 -10.12
N ARG A 65 0.27 -14.41 -10.58
CA ARG A 65 1.64 -13.91 -10.69
C ARG A 65 1.93 -12.66 -9.87
N LEU A 66 0.87 -12.05 -9.28
CA LEU A 66 1.00 -10.82 -8.53
C LEU A 66 1.20 -11.05 -7.03
N GLN A 67 2.15 -10.32 -6.47
CA GLN A 67 2.22 -10.06 -5.05
C GLN A 67 1.37 -8.82 -4.74
N VAL A 68 0.62 -8.86 -3.63
CA VAL A 68 -0.27 -7.75 -3.24
C VAL A 68 -0.16 -7.49 -1.75
N ILE A 69 0.03 -6.23 -1.39
CA ILE A 69 -0.07 -5.74 -0.02
C ILE A 69 -1.36 -4.94 0.10
N PRO A 70 -2.37 -5.40 0.86
CA PRO A 70 -3.53 -4.58 1.19
C PRO A 70 -3.09 -3.36 2.02
N LEU A 71 -3.64 -2.17 1.73
CA LEU A 71 -3.23 -0.92 2.37
C LEU A 71 -4.36 -0.29 3.19
N TYR A 72 -5.49 -0.01 2.57
CA TYR A 72 -6.65 0.61 3.21
C TYR A 72 -7.94 0.30 2.45
N SER A 73 -9.07 0.54 3.10
CA SER A 73 -10.40 0.40 2.51
C SER A 73 -10.99 1.77 2.23
N GLU A 74 -11.68 1.90 1.09
CA GLU A 74 -12.44 3.06 0.68
C GLU A 74 -13.93 2.86 1.00
N VAL A 75 -14.55 3.90 1.54
CA VAL A 75 -15.99 3.88 1.82
C VAL A 75 -16.75 3.99 0.50
N PRO A 76 -17.77 3.14 0.23
CA PRO A 76 -18.65 3.31 -0.91
C PRO A 76 -19.56 4.52 -0.69
N VAL A 77 -19.77 5.29 -1.74
CA VAL A 77 -20.66 6.45 -1.70
C VAL A 77 -21.55 6.48 -2.94
N VAL A 78 -22.70 7.10 -2.81
CA VAL A 78 -23.52 7.51 -3.95
C VAL A 78 -23.30 8.99 -4.24
N VAL A 79 -23.09 9.32 -5.50
CA VAL A 79 -23.02 10.70 -6.02
C VAL A 79 -24.35 11.03 -6.63
N VAL A 80 -24.93 12.17 -6.22
CA VAL A 80 -26.23 12.67 -6.68
C VAL A 80 -26.18 14.18 -6.90
N ARG A 81 -27.18 14.72 -7.59
CA ARG A 81 -27.41 16.17 -7.63
C ARG A 81 -27.77 16.70 -6.24
N LYS A 82 -27.43 17.96 -5.97
CA LYS A 82 -27.78 18.62 -4.69
C LYS A 82 -29.27 18.76 -4.41
N ASP A 83 -30.08 18.81 -5.45
CA ASP A 83 -31.54 18.87 -5.38
C ASP A 83 -32.22 17.50 -5.35
N HIS A 84 -31.43 16.42 -5.37
CA HIS A 84 -31.92 15.06 -5.26
C HIS A 84 -32.39 14.75 -3.81
N PRO A 85 -33.49 13.97 -3.60
CA PRO A 85 -33.94 13.63 -2.25
C PRO A 85 -32.86 13.02 -1.34
N ILE A 86 -32.00 12.17 -1.89
CA ILE A 86 -30.86 11.55 -1.17
C ILE A 86 -29.92 12.59 -0.59
N ALA A 87 -29.80 13.76 -1.19
CA ALA A 87 -28.90 14.82 -0.70
C ALA A 87 -29.31 15.37 0.68
N ALA A 88 -30.53 15.14 1.13
CA ALA A 88 -31.04 15.57 2.43
C ALA A 88 -30.59 14.68 3.60
N TYR A 89 -30.06 13.49 3.34
CA TYR A 89 -29.59 12.55 4.35
C TYR A 89 -28.07 12.70 4.55
N ASP A 90 -27.56 12.31 5.71
CA ASP A 90 -26.12 12.25 5.99
C ASP A 90 -25.48 10.97 5.47
N GLU A 91 -26.22 9.86 5.51
CA GLU A 91 -25.87 8.54 4.95
C GLU A 91 -27.14 7.85 4.47
N ILE A 92 -26.99 6.83 3.63
CA ILE A 92 -28.08 6.01 3.09
C ILE A 92 -27.69 4.51 3.15
N SER A 93 -28.69 3.65 2.89
CA SER A 93 -28.48 2.21 2.68
C SER A 93 -28.64 1.84 1.21
N LEU A 94 -28.21 0.63 0.82
CA LEU A 94 -28.46 0.09 -0.52
C LEU A 94 -29.94 -0.04 -0.83
N THR A 95 -30.77 -0.26 0.20
CA THR A 95 -32.23 -0.33 0.04
C THR A 95 -32.83 0.99 -0.43
N ASP A 96 -32.24 2.12 -0.03
CA ASP A 96 -32.71 3.46 -0.44
C ASP A 96 -32.41 3.77 -1.92
N LEU A 97 -31.61 2.91 -2.57
CA LEU A 97 -31.19 3.04 -3.98
C LEU A 97 -31.95 2.12 -4.94
N VAL A 98 -32.86 1.28 -4.43
CA VAL A 98 -33.52 0.23 -5.26
C VAL A 98 -34.30 0.82 -6.43
N ASP A 99 -34.92 1.98 -6.24
CA ASP A 99 -35.73 2.67 -7.26
C ASP A 99 -34.91 3.67 -8.08
N GLU A 100 -33.60 3.81 -7.81
CA GLU A 100 -32.73 4.75 -8.51
C GLU A 100 -32.09 4.14 -9.75
N SER A 101 -31.95 4.93 -10.81
CA SER A 101 -31.21 4.53 -12.00
C SER A 101 -29.72 4.63 -11.75
N ALA A 102 -29.03 3.48 -11.57
CA ALA A 102 -27.59 3.47 -11.40
C ALA A 102 -26.88 3.71 -12.75
N ILE A 103 -25.96 4.70 -12.76
CA ILE A 103 -25.09 4.99 -13.89
C ILE A 103 -23.85 4.09 -13.79
N ASP A 104 -23.40 3.57 -14.94
CA ASP A 104 -22.17 2.79 -15.02
C ASP A 104 -20.96 3.65 -14.61
N ALA A 105 -20.21 3.20 -13.60
CA ALA A 105 -19.04 3.91 -13.10
C ALA A 105 -17.86 3.94 -14.09
N ASP A 106 -17.84 3.03 -15.05
CA ASP A 106 -16.83 2.96 -16.10
C ASP A 106 -17.17 3.86 -17.33
N ASP A 107 -18.36 4.48 -17.33
CA ASP A 107 -18.72 5.46 -18.38
C ASP A 107 -17.88 6.74 -18.18
N PRO A 108 -17.11 7.19 -19.21
CA PRO A 108 -16.30 8.40 -19.12
C PRO A 108 -17.12 9.67 -18.88
N HIS A 109 -18.44 9.64 -19.11
CA HIS A 109 -19.37 10.73 -18.88
C HIS A 109 -20.24 10.54 -17.63
N ALA A 110 -19.96 9.51 -16.81
CA ALA A 110 -20.80 9.17 -15.64
C ALA A 110 -21.13 10.38 -14.76
N VAL A 111 -20.15 11.22 -14.46
CA VAL A 111 -20.35 12.43 -13.62
C VAL A 111 -21.23 13.47 -14.31
N ASP A 112 -21.12 13.63 -15.61
CA ASP A 112 -21.97 14.54 -16.39
C ASP A 112 -23.41 14.02 -16.51
N LEU A 113 -23.58 12.70 -16.61
CA LEU A 113 -24.91 12.07 -16.61
C LEU A 113 -25.61 12.28 -15.27
N VAL A 114 -24.90 12.14 -14.13
CA VAL A 114 -25.47 12.48 -12.81
C VAL A 114 -25.84 13.95 -12.74
N ALA A 115 -24.99 14.85 -13.20
CA ALA A 115 -25.26 16.27 -13.22
C ALA A 115 -26.45 16.63 -14.09
N GLY A 116 -26.66 15.90 -15.19
CA GLY A 116 -27.84 15.99 -16.07
C GLY A 116 -29.11 15.41 -15.45
N GLY A 117 -29.04 14.70 -14.31
CA GLY A 117 -30.18 14.07 -13.67
C GLY A 117 -30.61 12.73 -14.29
N ALA A 118 -29.69 12.05 -15.00
CA ALA A 118 -29.96 10.75 -15.61
C ALA A 118 -30.00 9.59 -14.61
N GLY A 119 -29.49 9.82 -13.39
CA GLY A 119 -29.45 8.82 -12.33
C GLY A 119 -28.45 9.11 -11.24
N VAL A 120 -28.04 8.08 -10.52
CA VAL A 120 -27.09 8.12 -9.40
C VAL A 120 -25.84 7.33 -9.74
N LEU A 121 -24.66 7.71 -9.16
CA LEU A 121 -23.39 7.05 -9.42
C LEU A 121 -22.83 6.46 -8.11
N LEU A 122 -22.60 5.15 -8.08
CA LEU A 122 -22.01 4.45 -6.95
C LEU A 122 -20.50 4.28 -7.20
N VAL A 123 -19.68 4.89 -6.35
CA VAL A 123 -18.23 4.87 -6.49
C VAL A 123 -17.54 4.88 -5.13
N PRO A 124 -16.26 4.51 -5.05
CA PRO A 124 -15.45 4.80 -3.87
C PRO A 124 -15.36 6.31 -3.58
N GLN A 125 -15.32 6.67 -2.30
CA GLN A 125 -15.30 8.08 -1.87
C GLN A 125 -14.16 8.90 -2.49
N SER A 126 -13.02 8.29 -2.77
CA SER A 126 -11.88 8.96 -3.39
C SER A 126 -12.19 9.41 -4.83
N ILE A 127 -12.95 8.60 -5.57
CA ILE A 127 -13.45 8.96 -6.92
C ILE A 127 -14.42 10.12 -6.83
N ALA A 128 -15.41 10.05 -5.92
CA ALA A 128 -16.35 11.16 -5.74
C ALA A 128 -15.64 12.48 -5.38
N ARG A 129 -14.56 12.43 -4.60
CA ARG A 129 -13.75 13.61 -4.24
C ARG A 129 -12.93 14.15 -5.41
N SER A 130 -12.39 13.28 -6.28
CA SER A 130 -11.62 13.71 -7.45
C SER A 130 -12.48 14.44 -8.48
N HIS A 131 -13.78 14.09 -8.54
CA HIS A 131 -14.78 14.72 -9.42
C HIS A 131 -15.67 15.75 -8.71
N SER A 132 -15.14 16.44 -7.69
CA SER A 132 -15.90 17.43 -6.93
C SER A 132 -16.46 18.53 -7.82
N ARG A 133 -17.79 18.66 -7.86
CA ARG A 133 -18.56 19.69 -8.59
C ARG A 133 -19.48 20.43 -7.64
N ARG A 134 -19.80 21.69 -7.97
CA ARG A 134 -20.68 22.52 -7.12
C ARG A 134 -22.15 22.07 -7.10
N ASP A 135 -22.59 21.41 -8.16
CA ASP A 135 -23.95 20.92 -8.37
C ASP A 135 -24.18 19.49 -7.87
N LEU A 136 -23.11 18.80 -7.49
CA LEU A 136 -23.14 17.42 -6.98
C LEU A 136 -22.82 17.36 -5.48
N VAL A 137 -23.27 16.28 -4.87
CA VAL A 137 -22.95 15.87 -3.50
C VAL A 137 -22.84 14.36 -3.44
N TYR A 138 -22.04 13.84 -2.50
CA TYR A 138 -22.00 12.41 -2.24
C TYR A 138 -22.47 12.08 -0.83
N ARG A 139 -23.03 10.86 -0.64
CA ARG A 139 -23.44 10.33 0.65
C ARG A 139 -22.86 8.94 0.85
N PRO A 140 -22.33 8.61 2.04
CA PRO A 140 -21.89 7.27 2.37
C PRO A 140 -23.03 6.28 2.28
N ILE A 141 -22.70 5.04 1.87
CA ILE A 141 -23.62 3.90 1.86
C ILE A 141 -23.26 3.03 3.06
N SER A 142 -24.11 3.01 4.09
CA SER A 142 -23.84 2.41 5.40
C SER A 142 -23.62 0.88 5.36
N ASP A 143 -24.35 0.19 4.48
CA ASP A 143 -24.31 -1.25 4.25
C ASP A 143 -23.59 -1.64 2.94
N GLY A 144 -22.96 -0.67 2.26
CA GLY A 144 -22.20 -0.91 1.05
C GLY A 144 -20.86 -1.62 1.33
N THR A 145 -20.45 -2.49 0.41
CA THR A 145 -19.16 -3.19 0.54
C THR A 145 -17.97 -2.24 0.32
N PRO A 146 -17.07 -2.06 1.30
CA PRO A 146 -15.88 -1.26 1.12
C PRO A 146 -14.97 -1.82 0.03
N THR A 147 -14.37 -0.92 -0.76
CA THR A 147 -13.38 -1.29 -1.78
C THR A 147 -11.98 -1.23 -1.17
N GLN A 148 -11.21 -2.31 -1.27
CA GLN A 148 -9.86 -2.34 -0.74
C GLN A 148 -8.83 -1.87 -1.77
N VAL A 149 -7.97 -0.93 -1.39
CA VAL A 149 -6.80 -0.51 -2.17
C VAL A 149 -5.57 -1.28 -1.71
N GLY A 150 -4.81 -1.80 -2.68
CA GLY A 150 -3.55 -2.51 -2.44
C GLY A 150 -2.43 -2.01 -3.32
N LEU A 151 -1.21 -2.37 -2.94
CA LEU A 151 -0.01 -2.22 -3.76
C LEU A 151 0.31 -3.58 -4.38
N ALA A 152 0.30 -3.65 -5.71
CA ALA A 152 0.52 -4.87 -6.49
C ALA A 152 1.78 -4.78 -7.34
N TRP A 153 2.48 -5.90 -7.56
CA TRP A 153 3.63 -6.03 -8.45
C TRP A 153 3.80 -7.49 -8.89
N LEU A 154 4.54 -7.73 -9.99
CA LEU A 154 4.91 -9.08 -10.39
C LEU A 154 5.91 -9.68 -9.41
N GLY A 155 5.63 -10.88 -8.88
CA GLY A 155 6.54 -11.60 -7.99
C GLY A 155 7.90 -11.95 -8.64
N SER A 156 7.94 -12.01 -9.98
CA SER A 156 9.14 -12.26 -10.77
C SER A 156 9.94 -11.00 -11.14
N ASN A 157 9.47 -9.79 -10.79
CA ASN A 157 10.19 -8.55 -11.10
C ASN A 157 11.49 -8.49 -10.28
N PRO A 158 12.68 -8.43 -10.92
CA PRO A 158 13.97 -8.50 -10.24
C PRO A 158 14.43 -7.18 -9.61
N SER A 159 13.65 -6.10 -9.71
CA SER A 159 14.05 -4.77 -9.24
C SER A 159 14.17 -4.71 -7.71
N GLU A 160 15.37 -4.45 -7.21
CA GLU A 160 15.63 -4.22 -5.78
C GLU A 160 14.86 -3.00 -5.24
N LEU A 161 14.52 -2.04 -6.10
CA LEU A 161 13.79 -0.83 -5.74
C LEU A 161 12.35 -1.13 -5.28
N ILE A 162 11.78 -2.27 -5.64
CA ILE A 162 10.48 -2.75 -5.16
C ILE A 162 10.50 -2.93 -3.65
N GLU A 163 11.49 -3.64 -3.11
CA GLU A 163 11.62 -3.86 -1.66
C GLU A 163 11.84 -2.57 -0.89
N GLU A 164 12.63 -1.65 -1.47
CA GLU A 164 12.85 -0.32 -0.89
C GLU A 164 11.56 0.50 -0.85
N PHE A 165 10.76 0.46 -1.93
CA PHE A 165 9.48 1.16 -1.97
C PHE A 165 8.43 0.54 -1.03
N ILE A 166 8.39 -0.79 -0.90
CA ILE A 166 7.58 -1.49 0.11
C ILE A 166 7.96 -1.00 1.52
N GLY A 167 9.27 -0.80 1.76
CA GLY A 167 9.76 -0.21 3.01
C GLY A 167 9.20 1.19 3.27
N VAL A 168 9.16 2.04 2.24
CA VAL A 168 8.56 3.38 2.30
C VAL A 168 7.06 3.31 2.61
N VAL A 169 6.33 2.45 1.90
CA VAL A 169 4.87 2.31 2.08
C VAL A 169 4.53 1.81 3.48
N ARG A 170 5.29 0.85 4.01
CA ARG A 170 5.14 0.29 5.37
C ARG A 170 5.68 1.20 6.48
N GLY A 171 6.25 2.35 6.14
CA GLY A 171 6.79 3.30 7.13
C GLY A 171 8.06 2.80 7.85
N ARG A 172 8.82 1.85 7.25
CA ARG A 172 10.11 1.41 7.82
C ARG A 172 11.07 2.59 7.89
N THR A 173 11.78 2.74 9.01
CA THR A 173 12.83 3.75 9.16
C THR A 173 14.13 3.28 8.49
N VAL A 174 15.02 4.22 8.13
CA VAL A 174 16.33 3.96 7.48
C VAL A 174 17.20 2.98 8.29
N ASN A 175 16.96 2.84 9.59
CA ASN A 175 17.71 1.97 10.52
C ASN A 175 17.09 0.57 10.70
N SER A 176 16.08 0.18 9.91
CA SER A 176 15.51 -1.17 9.98
C SER A 176 16.47 -2.17 9.34
N SER A 177 17.06 -3.03 10.18
CA SER A 177 18.17 -3.96 9.88
C SER A 177 17.91 -5.03 8.80
N ARG A 178 16.81 -4.99 8.05
CA ARG A 178 16.48 -5.99 7.02
C ARG A 178 16.91 -5.61 5.60
N SER A 179 17.44 -4.41 5.38
CA SER A 179 17.82 -3.91 4.05
C SER A 179 19.33 -3.83 3.78
N ARG A 180 20.18 -4.43 4.64
CA ARG A 180 21.62 -4.55 4.36
C ARG A 180 21.99 -6.02 4.32
N PRO A 181 22.58 -6.52 3.21
CA PRO A 181 23.38 -7.74 3.25
C PRO A 181 24.46 -7.50 4.30
N LYS A 182 24.52 -8.35 5.33
CA LYS A 182 25.59 -8.31 6.33
C LYS A 182 26.89 -8.55 5.58
N PRO A 183 27.87 -7.61 5.58
CA PRO A 183 29.19 -7.94 5.05
C PRO A 183 29.71 -9.13 5.87
N ASP A 184 30.28 -10.13 5.19
CA ASP A 184 30.92 -11.26 5.80
C ASP A 184 31.90 -10.77 6.85
N GLN A 185 31.54 -10.88 8.12
CA GLN A 185 32.50 -10.71 9.20
C GLN A 185 33.33 -11.98 9.26
N PRO A 186 34.67 -11.89 9.15
CA PRO A 186 35.53 -13.01 9.43
C PRO A 186 35.23 -13.51 10.84
N ALA A 187 35.09 -14.83 10.96
CA ALA A 187 34.80 -15.52 12.22
C ALA A 187 35.73 -15.02 13.32
N LYS A 188 35.19 -14.34 14.33
CA LYS A 188 35.92 -14.04 15.58
C LYS A 188 36.20 -15.36 16.26
N ALA A 189 37.51 -15.68 16.40
CA ALA A 189 37.99 -16.77 17.22
C ALA A 189 37.34 -16.71 18.62
N GLU A 190 36.77 -17.82 19.06
CA GLU A 190 36.24 -17.97 20.43
C GLU A 190 37.38 -17.74 21.44
N PRO A 191 37.16 -16.93 22.48
CA PRO A 191 38.12 -16.86 23.57
C PRO A 191 38.07 -18.17 24.38
N THR A 192 39.19 -18.87 24.39
CA THR A 192 39.46 -20.07 25.20
C THR A 192 39.18 -19.76 26.68
N LYS A 193 38.24 -20.45 27.30
CA LYS A 193 38.00 -20.35 28.74
C LYS A 193 39.21 -20.74 29.53
N PRO A 194 39.66 -19.96 30.54
CA PRO A 194 40.76 -20.39 31.43
C PRO A 194 40.31 -21.61 32.27
N GLN A 195 41.13 -22.64 32.31
CA GLN A 195 40.96 -23.79 33.20
C GLN A 195 41.07 -23.35 34.68
N PRO A 196 40.25 -23.87 35.60
CA PRO A 196 40.36 -23.54 37.00
C PRO A 196 41.60 -24.21 37.62
N THR A 197 42.53 -23.40 38.10
CA THR A 197 43.69 -23.86 38.92
C THR A 197 43.18 -24.51 40.21
N ARG A 198 43.60 -25.78 40.40
CA ARG A 198 43.36 -26.50 41.65
C ARG A 198 44.02 -25.79 42.81
N ARG A 199 43.24 -25.35 43.81
CA ARG A 199 43.75 -24.88 45.10
C ARG A 199 44.29 -26.07 45.90
N PRO A 200 45.49 -25.91 46.54
CA PRO A 200 45.99 -26.93 47.47
C PRO A 200 45.17 -27.01 48.72
N GLY A 201 44.82 -28.21 49.16
CA GLY A 201 44.03 -28.47 50.36
C GLY A 201 44.80 -28.18 51.67
N PRO A 202 44.12 -27.91 52.77
CA PRO A 202 44.73 -27.54 54.05
C PRO A 202 45.46 -28.71 54.70
N LYS A 203 46.73 -28.45 55.15
CA LYS A 203 47.55 -29.41 55.90
C LYS A 203 46.90 -29.78 57.22
N ARG A 204 46.66 -31.08 57.45
CA ARG A 204 46.15 -31.72 58.65
C ARG A 204 47.17 -31.55 59.81
N ARG A 205 46.81 -30.80 60.83
CA ARG A 205 47.58 -30.61 62.07
C ARG A 205 47.49 -31.90 62.94
N GLN A 206 48.62 -32.59 63.11
CA GLN A 206 48.70 -33.73 64.07
C GLN A 206 48.63 -33.17 65.49
N ARG A 207 47.66 -33.63 66.24
CA ARG A 207 47.60 -33.46 67.70
C ARG A 207 48.50 -34.52 68.34
N ARG A 208 49.50 -34.10 69.04
CA ARG A 208 50.20 -34.91 70.05
C ARG A 208 49.31 -35.00 71.30
N ARG A 209 49.18 -36.18 71.78
CA ARG A 209 48.66 -36.46 73.17
C ARG A 209 49.87 -36.85 74.01
N PRO A 210 49.76 -36.62 75.37
CA PRO A 210 50.81 -36.85 76.39
C PRO A 210 51.04 -38.35 76.59
#